data_f97a0ae3e5885ff3f8c9993587b150f5
#
_entry.id   f97a0ae3e5885ff3f8c9993587b150f5
#
_cell.length_a   1.000
_cell.length_b   1.000
_cell.length_c   1.000
_cell.angle_alpha   90.00
_cell.angle_beta   90.00
_cell.angle_gamma   90.00
#
_symmetry.space_group_name_H-M   'P 1'
#
loop_
_entity.id
_entity.type
_entity.pdbx_description
1 polymer ?
#
loop_
_entity_poly.entity_id
_entity_poly.type
_entity_poly.pdbx_seq_one_letter_code
_entity_poly.pdbx_strand_id
1 'polypeptide(L)'
;MKELSKRTKTFTDSVIRRMTRIANQYDAINLSQGFPDFDPPKEILNRLEQVAHEDFNQYAITWGAQNFRDALAKKQSKYMNLDLDSNKNIVITCGSTEAMMAAMMSVCDPNDKVIVFSPFYENYGADTILCGADPIYVPLHPPVFNFDKEELENAFKQNPKALILCNPSNPCGKVFSKEELEYIASLAIKYDTYVITDEVYEHIVYAPYKHTYFASLPGMFERTISCSSLSKTYSITGWRLGYCIAPENIIEQIKKVHDFLTVGAAAPLQEAAVVGLEFSDAYYDELQKLYTHKKDLFINGLKELNIPHTEPQGAYYVMVDISEFGYDSDLDFCVDLIKNVGVAAVPGSSFFKEEENRYIRFHFAKKDETLLAALDRLKDMRTKMPYKKTQCH
;
A
#
# COMPACT_ATOMS: atom_id res chain seq x y z
N MET A 1 38.33 8.64 -2.55
CA MET A 1 37.33 7.60 -2.94
C MET A 1 36.39 8.22 -3.96
N LYS A 2 35.90 7.44 -4.91
CA LYS A 2 34.84 7.91 -5.84
C LYS A 2 33.56 8.19 -5.07
N GLU A 3 32.74 9.11 -5.55
CA GLU A 3 31.42 9.39 -4.96
C GLU A 3 30.46 8.20 -5.13
N LEU A 4 29.56 8.04 -4.16
CA LEU A 4 28.46 7.07 -4.23
C LEU A 4 27.38 7.52 -5.24
N SER A 5 26.48 6.63 -5.59
CA SER A 5 25.39 6.92 -6.54
C SER A 5 24.56 8.13 -6.10
N LYS A 6 24.28 9.03 -7.05
CA LYS A 6 23.42 10.20 -6.80
C LYS A 6 21.98 9.79 -6.45
N ARG A 7 21.50 8.65 -6.98
CA ARG A 7 20.11 8.15 -6.75
C ARG A 7 19.78 8.03 -5.27
N THR A 8 20.71 7.49 -4.45
CA THR A 8 20.48 7.27 -3.02
C THR A 8 20.66 8.52 -2.15
N LYS A 9 20.97 9.68 -2.74
CA LYS A 9 21.07 10.96 -2.03
C LYS A 9 19.74 11.72 -1.96
N THR A 10 18.74 11.32 -2.76
CA THR A 10 17.50 12.06 -2.96
C THR A 10 16.30 11.54 -2.14
N PHE A 11 16.46 10.41 -1.48
CA PHE A 11 15.48 9.86 -0.53
C PHE A 11 16.19 9.36 0.72
N THR A 12 15.43 9.31 1.84
CA THR A 12 15.95 8.90 3.14
C THR A 12 15.57 7.46 3.47
N ASP A 13 16.14 6.91 4.56
CA ASP A 13 15.66 5.66 5.14
C ASP A 13 14.16 5.74 5.47
N SER A 14 13.47 4.59 5.35
CA SER A 14 12.05 4.48 5.67
C SER A 14 11.72 5.03 7.06
N VAL A 15 10.87 6.05 7.09
CA VAL A 15 10.39 6.67 8.32
C VAL A 15 9.53 5.68 9.12
N ILE A 16 8.75 4.84 8.45
CA ILE A 16 7.95 3.78 9.08
C ILE A 16 8.84 2.83 9.91
N ARG A 17 9.98 2.38 9.33
CA ARG A 17 10.93 1.51 10.03
C ARG A 17 11.65 2.22 11.17
N ARG A 18 11.94 3.52 11.01
CA ARG A 18 12.51 4.35 12.07
C ARG A 18 11.56 4.43 13.26
N MET A 19 10.27 4.69 13.05
CA MET A 19 9.27 4.74 14.11
C MET A 19 9.13 3.40 14.83
N THR A 20 9.16 2.28 14.10
CA THR A 20 9.17 0.93 14.69
C THR A 20 10.38 0.71 15.63
N ARG A 21 11.57 1.13 15.20
CA ARG A 21 12.77 1.01 16.06
C ARG A 21 12.65 1.83 17.34
N ILE A 22 12.12 3.06 17.25
CA ILE A 22 11.89 3.91 18.42
C ILE A 22 10.81 3.29 19.32
N ALA A 23 9.71 2.80 18.76
CA ALA A 23 8.65 2.14 19.52
C ALA A 23 9.19 0.97 20.37
N ASN A 24 10.03 0.13 19.78
CA ASN A 24 10.66 -1.00 20.49
C ASN A 24 11.60 -0.57 21.62
N GLN A 25 12.26 0.61 21.50
CA GLN A 25 13.13 1.14 22.58
C GLN A 25 12.36 1.57 23.83
N TYR A 26 11.10 1.98 23.64
CA TYR A 26 10.25 2.52 24.73
C TYR A 26 9.09 1.59 25.10
N ASP A 27 9.08 0.35 24.63
CA ASP A 27 7.98 -0.61 24.83
C ASP A 27 6.59 -0.01 24.51
N ALA A 28 6.54 0.77 23.42
CA ALA A 28 5.34 1.42 22.98
C ALA A 28 4.49 0.49 22.10
N ILE A 29 3.16 0.64 22.17
CA ILE A 29 2.25 -0.06 21.28
C ILE A 29 2.48 0.46 19.85
N ASN A 30 2.92 -0.43 18.96
CA ASN A 30 3.29 -0.04 17.59
C ASN A 30 2.08 -0.03 16.68
N LEU A 31 1.51 1.17 16.42
CA LEU A 31 0.52 1.42 15.39
C LEU A 31 1.10 2.15 14.17
N SER A 32 2.44 2.17 14.02
CA SER A 32 3.12 2.82 12.90
C SER A 32 3.26 1.91 11.68
N GLN A 33 3.83 0.72 11.84
CA GLN A 33 4.07 -0.20 10.74
C GLN A 33 2.87 -1.10 10.48
N GLY A 34 2.25 -0.95 9.30
CA GLY A 34 1.01 -1.62 8.93
C GLY A 34 1.17 -3.12 8.64
N PHE A 35 1.15 -3.94 9.69
CA PHE A 35 1.02 -5.38 9.62
C PHE A 35 0.16 -5.92 10.75
N PRO A 36 -0.63 -7.00 10.50
CA PRO A 36 -1.45 -7.65 11.51
C PRO A 36 -0.62 -8.26 12.63
N ASP A 37 -1.17 -8.29 13.87
CA ASP A 37 -0.66 -9.07 15.00
C ASP A 37 -1.51 -10.31 15.30
N PHE A 38 -2.34 -10.71 14.33
CA PHE A 38 -3.12 -11.95 14.34
C PHE A 38 -2.63 -12.89 13.24
N ASP A 39 -2.89 -14.19 13.47
CA ASP A 39 -2.35 -15.25 12.64
C ASP A 39 -2.96 -15.29 11.22
N PRO A 40 -2.21 -15.81 10.23
CA PRO A 40 -2.74 -16.19 8.94
C PRO A 40 -3.82 -17.28 9.05
N PRO A 41 -4.62 -17.54 7.99
CA PRO A 41 -5.53 -18.68 7.94
C PRO A 41 -4.81 -20.00 8.23
N LYS A 42 -5.42 -20.81 9.09
CA LYS A 42 -4.83 -22.09 9.52
C LYS A 42 -4.59 -23.06 8.36
N GLU A 43 -5.47 -23.03 7.36
CA GLU A 43 -5.36 -23.85 6.15
C GLU A 43 -4.05 -23.58 5.40
N ILE A 44 -3.66 -22.32 5.30
CA ILE A 44 -2.39 -21.90 4.66
C ILE A 44 -1.20 -22.39 5.49
N LEU A 45 -1.27 -22.22 6.84
CA LEU A 45 -0.20 -22.67 7.74
C LEU A 45 -0.05 -24.18 7.73
N ASN A 46 -1.16 -24.94 7.76
CA ASN A 46 -1.15 -26.39 7.68
C ASN A 46 -0.57 -26.87 6.34
N ARG A 47 -0.87 -26.18 5.23
CA ARG A 47 -0.28 -26.53 3.94
C ARG A 47 1.24 -26.26 3.93
N LEU A 48 1.69 -25.16 4.53
CA LEU A 48 3.11 -24.85 4.63
C LEU A 48 3.88 -25.95 5.41
N GLU A 49 3.31 -26.45 6.50
CA GLU A 49 3.89 -27.55 7.26
C GLU A 49 4.09 -28.80 6.39
N GLN A 50 3.12 -29.14 5.54
CA GLN A 50 3.22 -30.26 4.60
C GLN A 50 4.28 -30.00 3.53
N VAL A 51 4.23 -28.83 2.90
CA VAL A 51 5.14 -28.41 1.82
C VAL A 51 6.61 -28.46 2.25
N ALA A 52 6.90 -28.17 3.52
CA ALA A 52 8.27 -28.21 4.05
C ALA A 52 8.92 -29.61 3.93
N HIS A 53 8.12 -30.68 3.83
CA HIS A 53 8.55 -32.07 3.70
C HIS A 53 8.34 -32.64 2.28
N GLU A 54 7.82 -31.85 1.34
CA GLU A 54 7.61 -32.20 -0.04
C GLU A 54 8.75 -31.69 -0.95
N ASP A 55 8.72 -32.04 -2.22
CA ASP A 55 9.78 -31.68 -3.19
C ASP A 55 9.55 -30.29 -3.83
N PHE A 56 9.38 -29.25 -2.99
CA PHE A 56 9.22 -27.86 -3.43
C PHE A 56 10.37 -26.94 -2.98
N ASN A 57 11.51 -27.49 -2.56
CA ASN A 57 12.62 -26.75 -2.00
C ASN A 57 13.59 -26.17 -3.06
N GLN A 58 13.37 -26.47 -4.33
CA GLN A 58 14.16 -25.96 -5.45
C GLN A 58 13.43 -24.80 -6.16
N TYR A 59 14.09 -24.18 -7.12
CA TYR A 59 13.49 -23.08 -7.88
C TYR A 59 12.17 -23.49 -8.55
N ALA A 60 11.13 -22.71 -8.39
CA ALA A 60 9.99 -22.74 -9.28
C ALA A 60 10.38 -22.11 -10.64
N ILE A 61 9.47 -22.16 -11.62
CA ILE A 61 9.58 -21.31 -12.80
C ILE A 61 9.73 -19.85 -12.33
N THR A 62 10.68 -19.10 -12.89
CA THR A 62 11.07 -17.78 -12.36
C THR A 62 9.88 -16.82 -12.23
N TRP A 63 9.00 -16.76 -13.22
CA TRP A 63 7.79 -15.91 -13.17
C TRP A 63 6.62 -16.51 -12.37
N GLY A 64 6.85 -17.58 -11.60
CA GLY A 64 5.91 -18.19 -10.66
C GLY A 64 5.54 -19.63 -10.98
N ALA A 65 5.28 -20.42 -9.93
CA ALA A 65 4.81 -21.79 -10.05
C ALA A 65 3.49 -21.85 -10.85
N GLN A 66 3.34 -22.88 -11.70
CA GLN A 66 2.18 -22.96 -12.61
C GLN A 66 0.85 -23.02 -11.86
N ASN A 67 0.74 -23.89 -10.86
CA ASN A 67 -0.47 -24.03 -10.05
C ASN A 67 -0.83 -22.74 -9.30
N PHE A 68 0.16 -21.98 -8.82
CA PHE A 68 -0.08 -20.69 -8.19
C PHE A 68 -0.63 -19.67 -9.20
N ARG A 69 -0.03 -19.59 -10.39
CA ARG A 69 -0.50 -18.67 -11.45
C ARG A 69 -1.90 -19.06 -11.94
N ASP A 70 -2.21 -20.35 -12.06
CA ASP A 70 -3.53 -20.83 -12.47
C ASP A 70 -4.61 -20.48 -11.43
N ALA A 71 -4.32 -20.71 -10.14
CA ALA A 71 -5.22 -20.33 -9.05
C ALA A 71 -5.43 -18.82 -9.00
N LEU A 72 -4.36 -18.04 -9.16
CA LEU A 72 -4.43 -16.58 -9.19
C LEU A 72 -5.22 -16.07 -10.40
N ALA A 73 -4.98 -16.61 -11.60
CA ALA A 73 -5.72 -16.25 -12.80
C ALA A 73 -7.22 -16.50 -12.61
N LYS A 74 -7.58 -17.67 -12.08
CA LYS A 74 -8.98 -18.02 -11.81
C LYS A 74 -9.63 -17.04 -10.81
N LYS A 75 -8.94 -16.74 -9.70
CA LYS A 75 -9.42 -15.78 -8.71
C LYS A 75 -9.60 -14.40 -9.32
N GLN A 76 -8.55 -13.86 -9.94
CA GLN A 76 -8.55 -12.49 -10.42
C GLN A 76 -9.41 -12.28 -11.66
N SER A 77 -9.54 -13.29 -12.55
CA SER A 77 -10.52 -13.22 -13.65
C SER A 77 -11.93 -12.97 -13.14
N LYS A 78 -12.31 -13.63 -12.03
CA LYS A 78 -13.62 -13.44 -11.39
C LYS A 78 -13.79 -12.01 -10.85
N TYR A 79 -12.82 -11.52 -10.07
CA TYR A 79 -12.92 -10.22 -9.40
C TYR A 79 -12.75 -9.04 -10.35
N MET A 80 -11.84 -9.15 -11.31
CA MET A 80 -11.58 -8.10 -12.31
C MET A 80 -12.57 -8.17 -13.48
N ASN A 81 -13.35 -9.25 -13.61
CA ASN A 81 -14.20 -9.50 -14.78
C ASN A 81 -13.43 -9.43 -16.10
N LEU A 82 -12.23 -10.05 -16.11
CA LEU A 82 -11.34 -10.18 -17.26
C LEU A 82 -11.05 -11.64 -17.53
N ASP A 83 -10.77 -12.00 -18.77
CA ASP A 83 -10.30 -13.34 -19.15
C ASP A 83 -8.76 -13.36 -19.08
N LEU A 84 -8.21 -13.85 -17.97
CA LEU A 84 -6.77 -13.85 -17.69
C LEU A 84 -6.16 -15.22 -17.97
N ASP A 85 -5.15 -15.26 -18.85
CA ASP A 85 -4.30 -16.42 -19.11
C ASP A 85 -3.12 -16.40 -18.13
N SER A 86 -2.99 -17.45 -17.31
CA SER A 86 -1.94 -17.60 -16.31
C SER A 86 -0.52 -17.56 -16.87
N ASN A 87 -0.32 -17.88 -18.14
CA ASN A 87 0.99 -17.88 -18.79
C ASN A 87 1.33 -16.54 -19.44
N LYS A 88 0.31 -15.77 -19.83
CA LYS A 88 0.45 -14.54 -20.63
C LYS A 88 0.30 -13.27 -19.80
N ASN A 89 -0.53 -13.33 -18.75
CA ASN A 89 -0.96 -12.11 -18.07
C ASN A 89 -0.42 -11.97 -16.65
N ILE A 90 0.36 -12.93 -16.13
CA ILE A 90 0.74 -12.98 -14.72
C ILE A 90 2.24 -13.21 -14.53
N VAL A 91 2.83 -12.44 -13.61
CA VAL A 91 4.16 -12.69 -13.02
C VAL A 91 4.02 -12.66 -11.50
N ILE A 92 4.58 -13.67 -10.82
CA ILE A 92 4.66 -13.72 -9.37
C ILE A 92 5.98 -13.07 -8.91
N THR A 93 5.90 -12.22 -7.91
CA THR A 93 7.01 -11.39 -7.45
C THR A 93 7.27 -11.54 -5.95
N CYS A 94 8.43 -11.09 -5.48
CA CYS A 94 8.78 -11.04 -4.05
C CYS A 94 8.04 -9.90 -3.32
N GLY A 95 6.71 -9.99 -3.27
CA GLY A 95 5.79 -9.00 -2.75
C GLY A 95 5.48 -7.88 -3.74
N SER A 96 4.49 -7.03 -3.40
CA SER A 96 4.09 -5.90 -4.25
C SER A 96 5.21 -4.87 -4.44
N THR A 97 6.15 -4.77 -3.52
CA THR A 97 7.30 -3.85 -3.65
C THR A 97 8.14 -4.18 -4.88
N GLU A 98 8.42 -5.47 -5.12
CA GLU A 98 9.09 -5.88 -6.36
C GLU A 98 8.17 -5.73 -7.57
N ALA A 99 6.88 -6.07 -7.42
CA ALA A 99 5.90 -5.90 -8.50
C ALA A 99 5.90 -4.46 -9.03
N MET A 100 5.82 -3.47 -8.14
CA MET A 100 5.87 -2.05 -8.48
C MET A 100 7.18 -1.67 -9.17
N MET A 101 8.32 -2.10 -8.62
CA MET A 101 9.63 -1.81 -9.20
C MET A 101 9.80 -2.46 -10.58
N ALA A 102 9.42 -3.74 -10.72
CA ALA A 102 9.50 -4.44 -12.00
C ALA A 102 8.57 -3.82 -13.06
N ALA A 103 7.37 -3.39 -12.66
CA ALA A 103 6.45 -2.64 -13.52
C ALA A 103 7.06 -1.32 -14.00
N MET A 104 7.60 -0.53 -13.06
CA MET A 104 8.25 0.74 -13.36
C MET A 104 9.43 0.57 -14.32
N MET A 105 10.33 -0.37 -14.04
CA MET A 105 11.51 -0.65 -14.88
C MET A 105 11.15 -1.20 -16.26
N SER A 106 9.95 -1.75 -16.41
CA SER A 106 9.48 -2.32 -17.70
C SER A 106 8.89 -1.27 -18.64
N VAL A 107 8.42 -0.13 -18.11
CA VAL A 107 7.75 0.89 -18.91
C VAL A 107 8.43 2.26 -18.89
N CYS A 108 9.25 2.57 -17.88
CA CYS A 108 9.90 3.88 -17.74
C CYS A 108 11.38 3.82 -18.09
N ASP A 109 11.80 4.77 -18.88
CA ASP A 109 13.21 5.09 -19.17
C ASP A 109 13.70 6.28 -18.32
N PRO A 110 15.03 6.49 -18.20
CA PRO A 110 15.56 7.67 -17.55
C PRO A 110 15.03 8.97 -18.16
N ASN A 111 14.63 9.92 -17.30
CA ASN A 111 14.01 11.22 -17.59
C ASN A 111 12.53 11.14 -18.03
N ASP A 112 11.90 9.96 -18.05
CA ASP A 112 10.46 9.86 -18.15
C ASP A 112 9.80 10.49 -16.91
N LYS A 113 8.59 11.01 -17.08
CA LYS A 113 7.80 11.58 -16.00
C LYS A 113 6.76 10.57 -15.50
N VAL A 114 6.55 10.54 -14.20
CA VAL A 114 5.58 9.65 -13.55
C VAL A 114 4.69 10.44 -12.62
N ILE A 115 3.38 10.37 -12.81
CA ILE A 115 2.41 10.99 -11.90
C ILE A 115 2.29 10.13 -10.65
N VAL A 116 2.39 10.78 -9.47
CA VAL A 116 2.19 10.17 -8.16
C VAL A 116 1.22 11.05 -7.37
N PHE A 117 0.12 10.49 -6.88
CA PHE A 117 -0.77 11.22 -5.98
C PHE A 117 -0.10 11.45 -4.62
N SER A 118 -0.30 12.62 -4.04
CA SER A 118 0.18 12.98 -2.70
C SER A 118 -1.03 13.22 -1.78
N PRO A 119 -1.15 12.53 -0.62
CA PRO A 119 -0.16 11.65 -0.01
C PRO A 119 0.00 10.30 -0.70
N PHE A 120 1.20 9.70 -0.55
CA PHE A 120 1.61 8.47 -1.22
C PHE A 120 2.33 7.52 -0.26
N TYR A 121 2.36 6.23 -0.58
CA TYR A 121 3.25 5.31 0.09
C TYR A 121 4.71 5.60 -0.29
N GLU A 122 5.61 5.65 0.68
CA GLU A 122 6.99 6.16 0.52
C GLU A 122 7.78 5.50 -0.62
N ASN A 123 7.42 4.28 -1.04
CA ASN A 123 8.10 3.60 -2.13
C ASN A 123 7.88 4.25 -3.50
N TYR A 124 6.72 4.86 -3.78
CA TYR A 124 6.41 5.30 -5.16
C TYR A 124 7.35 6.39 -5.67
N GLY A 125 7.69 7.35 -4.81
CA GLY A 125 8.72 8.34 -5.14
C GLY A 125 10.11 7.71 -5.29
N ALA A 126 10.46 6.79 -4.39
CA ALA A 126 11.74 6.08 -4.44
C ALA A 126 11.87 5.19 -5.68
N ASP A 127 10.83 4.44 -6.03
CA ASP A 127 10.79 3.58 -7.23
C ASP A 127 10.97 4.41 -8.51
N THR A 128 10.29 5.56 -8.59
CA THR A 128 10.44 6.51 -9.70
C THR A 128 11.89 6.98 -9.86
N ILE A 129 12.53 7.42 -8.77
CA ILE A 129 13.93 7.88 -8.76
C ILE A 129 14.89 6.72 -9.09
N LEU A 130 14.64 5.52 -8.58
CA LEU A 130 15.48 4.35 -8.86
C LEU A 130 15.45 3.95 -10.33
N CYS A 131 14.32 4.14 -11.02
CA CYS A 131 14.20 3.96 -12.46
C CYS A 131 14.87 5.09 -13.26
N GLY A 132 15.26 6.19 -12.61
CA GLY A 132 15.81 7.39 -13.25
C GLY A 132 14.76 8.32 -13.83
N ALA A 133 13.49 8.09 -13.51
CA ALA A 133 12.35 8.92 -13.89
C ALA A 133 12.11 10.06 -12.89
N ASP A 134 11.33 11.06 -13.28
CA ASP A 134 11.01 12.24 -12.49
C ASP A 134 9.54 12.19 -12.02
N PRO A 135 9.26 12.24 -10.69
CA PRO A 135 7.89 12.24 -10.20
C PRO A 135 7.20 13.60 -10.38
N ILE A 136 5.97 13.58 -10.87
CA ILE A 136 5.03 14.70 -10.87
C ILE A 136 4.00 14.42 -9.77
N TYR A 137 4.00 15.22 -8.71
CA TYR A 137 3.06 15.03 -7.63
C TYR A 137 1.76 15.78 -7.87
N VAL A 138 0.62 15.09 -7.63
CA VAL A 138 -0.72 15.66 -7.71
C VAL A 138 -1.38 15.55 -6.34
N PRO A 139 -1.79 16.68 -5.72
CA PRO A 139 -2.37 16.65 -4.38
C PRO A 139 -3.72 15.92 -4.32
N LEU A 140 -3.90 15.15 -3.25
CA LEU A 140 -5.20 14.71 -2.76
C LEU A 140 -5.53 15.56 -1.53
N HIS A 141 -6.55 16.38 -1.63
CA HIS A 141 -6.86 17.41 -0.63
C HIS A 141 -7.59 16.83 0.60
N PRO A 142 -7.00 16.90 1.82
CA PRO A 142 -7.68 16.54 3.04
C PRO A 142 -8.93 17.40 3.32
N PRO A 143 -9.92 16.90 4.10
CA PRO A 143 -9.94 15.62 4.80
C PRO A 143 -10.46 14.46 3.96
N VAL A 144 -11.01 14.72 2.77
CA VAL A 144 -11.69 13.72 1.91
C VAL A 144 -10.71 13.10 0.90
N PHE A 145 -9.57 13.74 0.68
CA PHE A 145 -8.52 13.31 -0.26
C PHE A 145 -8.99 13.23 -1.71
N ASN A 146 -9.79 14.18 -2.15
CA ASN A 146 -10.13 14.32 -3.56
C ASN A 146 -9.02 15.08 -4.30
N PHE A 147 -8.79 14.71 -5.56
CA PHE A 147 -7.92 15.48 -6.44
C PHE A 147 -8.70 16.61 -7.13
N ASP A 148 -8.01 17.68 -7.46
CA ASP A 148 -8.53 18.70 -8.38
C ASP A 148 -8.34 18.22 -9.82
N LYS A 149 -9.39 18.36 -10.65
CA LYS A 149 -9.37 17.90 -12.04
C LYS A 149 -8.41 18.68 -12.93
N GLU A 150 -8.27 19.98 -12.67
CA GLU A 150 -7.37 20.84 -13.44
C GLU A 150 -5.91 20.55 -13.09
N GLU A 151 -5.59 20.39 -11.78
CA GLU A 151 -4.27 19.97 -11.32
C GLU A 151 -3.85 18.65 -11.95
N LEU A 152 -4.75 17.64 -11.93
CA LEU A 152 -4.48 16.34 -12.54
C LEU A 152 -4.28 16.45 -14.06
N GLU A 153 -5.15 17.16 -14.78
CA GLU A 153 -4.99 17.34 -16.24
C GLU A 153 -3.70 18.10 -16.56
N ASN A 154 -3.30 19.08 -15.76
CA ASN A 154 -2.04 19.79 -15.93
C ASN A 154 -0.81 18.90 -15.71
N ALA A 155 -0.90 17.90 -14.86
CA ALA A 155 0.12 16.85 -14.72
C ALA A 155 0.20 15.99 -15.98
N PHE A 156 -0.93 15.57 -16.55
CA PHE A 156 -0.97 14.80 -17.80
C PHE A 156 -0.47 15.59 -19.03
N LYS A 157 -0.70 16.91 -19.08
CA LYS A 157 -0.15 17.79 -20.15
C LYS A 157 1.38 17.81 -20.17
N GLN A 158 2.06 17.36 -19.11
CA GLN A 158 3.51 17.23 -19.09
C GLN A 158 4.01 15.95 -19.78
N ASN A 159 3.11 15.20 -20.43
CA ASN A 159 3.37 13.96 -21.15
C ASN A 159 4.01 12.87 -20.27
N PRO A 160 3.37 12.47 -19.16
CA PRO A 160 3.90 11.44 -18.27
C PRO A 160 3.88 10.08 -18.96
N LYS A 161 4.92 9.28 -18.71
CA LYS A 161 5.02 7.89 -19.17
C LYS A 161 4.07 6.98 -18.42
N ALA A 162 3.95 7.20 -17.09
CA ALA A 162 3.09 6.42 -16.23
C ALA A 162 2.41 7.27 -15.15
N LEU A 163 1.34 6.72 -14.58
CA LEU A 163 0.70 7.19 -13.37
C LEU A 163 0.65 6.03 -12.37
N ILE A 164 1.04 6.27 -11.10
CA ILE A 164 0.89 5.31 -10.01
C ILE A 164 -0.41 5.60 -9.26
N LEU A 165 -1.26 4.58 -9.12
CA LEU A 165 -2.56 4.66 -8.45
C LEU A 165 -2.68 3.63 -7.35
N CYS A 166 -2.67 4.06 -6.08
CA CYS A 166 -2.92 3.20 -4.92
C CYS A 166 -4.40 3.20 -4.55
N ASN A 167 -5.09 2.08 -4.73
CA ASN A 167 -6.52 1.97 -4.47
C ASN A 167 -6.89 0.60 -3.86
N PRO A 168 -7.40 0.53 -2.62
CA PRO A 168 -7.49 1.58 -1.60
C PRO A 168 -6.14 2.18 -1.19
N SER A 169 -6.14 3.48 -0.83
CA SER A 169 -4.92 4.25 -0.63
C SER A 169 -4.25 4.03 0.73
N ASN A 170 -2.97 3.87 0.72
CA ASN A 170 -2.06 4.09 1.84
C ASN A 170 -1.33 5.43 1.58
N PRO A 171 -1.43 6.46 2.47
CA PRO A 171 -1.75 6.38 3.90
C PRO A 171 -3.20 6.75 4.28
N CYS A 172 -3.98 7.33 3.37
CA CYS A 172 -5.19 8.06 3.75
C CYS A 172 -6.49 7.23 3.81
N GLY A 173 -6.44 5.97 3.39
CA GLY A 173 -7.61 5.09 3.39
C GLY A 173 -8.69 5.45 2.36
N LYS A 174 -8.40 6.36 1.39
CA LYS A 174 -9.33 6.69 0.31
C LYS A 174 -9.58 5.47 -0.57
N VAL A 175 -10.84 5.33 -1.00
CA VAL A 175 -11.25 4.47 -2.12
C VAL A 175 -11.71 5.39 -3.25
N PHE A 176 -11.03 5.34 -4.39
CA PHE A 176 -11.43 6.15 -5.53
C PHE A 176 -12.79 5.69 -6.06
N SER A 177 -13.69 6.65 -6.28
CA SER A 177 -14.99 6.36 -6.87
C SER A 177 -14.84 5.91 -8.32
N LYS A 178 -15.88 5.25 -8.85
CA LYS A 178 -15.89 4.83 -10.25
C LYS A 178 -15.75 6.02 -11.20
N GLU A 179 -16.40 7.13 -10.88
CA GLU A 179 -16.37 8.38 -11.66
C GLU A 179 -14.96 9.02 -11.65
N GLU A 180 -14.27 8.98 -10.49
CA GLU A 180 -12.89 9.44 -10.39
C GLU A 180 -11.96 8.56 -11.24
N LEU A 181 -12.13 7.23 -11.16
CA LEU A 181 -11.33 6.28 -11.95
C LEU A 181 -11.60 6.41 -13.46
N GLU A 182 -12.86 6.58 -13.87
CA GLU A 182 -13.22 6.83 -15.28
C GLU A 182 -12.62 8.15 -15.81
N TYR A 183 -12.57 9.20 -14.98
CA TYR A 183 -11.90 10.44 -15.32
C TYR A 183 -10.39 10.24 -15.51
N ILE A 184 -9.72 9.57 -14.60
CA ILE A 184 -8.29 9.21 -14.72
C ILE A 184 -8.07 8.38 -15.99
N ALA A 185 -8.93 7.39 -16.26
CA ALA A 185 -8.86 6.55 -17.44
C ALA A 185 -8.97 7.38 -18.75
N SER A 186 -9.88 8.35 -18.78
CA SER A 186 -10.03 9.25 -19.93
C SER A 186 -8.76 10.05 -20.22
N LEU A 187 -8.08 10.52 -19.19
CA LEU A 187 -6.80 11.22 -19.33
C LEU A 187 -5.67 10.26 -19.73
N ALA A 188 -5.61 9.06 -19.15
CA ALA A 188 -4.62 8.06 -19.51
C ALA A 188 -4.72 7.64 -20.99
N ILE A 189 -5.95 7.54 -21.52
CA ILE A 189 -6.18 7.30 -22.96
C ILE A 189 -5.77 8.52 -23.79
N LYS A 190 -6.21 9.71 -23.39
CA LYS A 190 -5.95 10.97 -24.12
C LYS A 190 -4.45 11.27 -24.27
N TYR A 191 -3.66 10.98 -23.24
CA TYR A 191 -2.24 11.30 -23.18
C TYR A 191 -1.32 10.07 -23.36
N ASP A 192 -1.89 8.91 -23.72
CA ASP A 192 -1.20 7.63 -23.96
C ASP A 192 -0.26 7.23 -22.78
N THR A 193 -0.81 7.28 -21.57
CA THR A 193 -0.07 7.05 -20.31
C THR A 193 -0.37 5.65 -19.78
N TYR A 194 0.65 4.92 -19.34
CA TYR A 194 0.46 3.68 -18.57
C TYR A 194 -0.07 3.99 -17.17
N VAL A 195 -0.85 3.05 -16.61
CA VAL A 195 -1.29 3.14 -15.22
C VAL A 195 -0.77 1.92 -14.45
N ILE A 196 0.01 2.17 -13.41
CA ILE A 196 0.52 1.14 -12.50
C ILE A 196 -0.29 1.24 -11.22
N THR A 197 -1.12 0.22 -10.95
CA THR A 197 -1.94 0.22 -9.74
C THR A 197 -1.27 -0.55 -8.62
N ASP A 198 -1.43 -0.07 -7.38
CA ASP A 198 -1.16 -0.84 -6.16
C ASP A 198 -2.50 -1.17 -5.50
N GLU A 199 -2.91 -2.44 -5.61
CA GLU A 199 -4.23 -2.92 -5.21
C GLU A 199 -4.16 -3.91 -4.02
N VAL A 200 -3.11 -3.82 -3.19
CA VAL A 200 -2.88 -4.74 -2.06
C VAL A 200 -4.00 -4.75 -1.01
N TYR A 201 -4.86 -3.74 -0.99
CA TYR A 201 -6.01 -3.62 -0.09
C TYR A 201 -7.35 -3.91 -0.79
N GLU A 202 -7.35 -4.55 -1.96
CA GLU A 202 -8.52 -4.81 -2.81
C GLU A 202 -9.74 -5.40 -2.07
N HIS A 203 -9.50 -6.21 -1.03
CA HIS A 203 -10.53 -6.86 -0.20
C HIS A 203 -10.78 -6.17 1.16
N ILE A 204 -10.13 -5.05 1.43
CA ILE A 204 -10.27 -4.30 2.68
C ILE A 204 -10.92 -2.94 2.35
N VAL A 205 -12.23 -2.96 2.15
CA VAL A 205 -13.04 -1.81 1.77
C VAL A 205 -14.30 -1.78 2.64
N TYR A 206 -14.70 -0.61 3.11
CA TYR A 206 -15.81 -0.43 4.05
C TYR A 206 -17.07 0.09 3.35
N ALA A 207 -18.23 -0.48 3.68
CA ALA A 207 -19.49 0.00 3.13
C ALA A 207 -19.69 1.50 3.43
N PRO A 208 -20.24 2.30 2.47
CA PRO A 208 -20.86 1.89 1.21
C PRO A 208 -19.86 1.78 0.03
N TYR A 209 -18.56 1.98 0.26
CA TYR A 209 -17.55 1.97 -0.79
C TYR A 209 -17.32 0.57 -1.35
N LYS A 210 -16.83 0.53 -2.60
CA LYS A 210 -16.47 -0.72 -3.30
C LYS A 210 -15.18 -0.52 -4.06
N HIS A 211 -14.32 -1.54 -4.03
CA HIS A 211 -13.14 -1.55 -4.89
C HIS A 211 -13.54 -1.70 -6.35
N THR A 212 -12.94 -0.90 -7.21
CA THR A 212 -13.02 -1.03 -8.67
C THR A 212 -11.62 -1.23 -9.20
N TYR A 213 -11.38 -2.37 -9.85
CA TYR A 213 -10.10 -2.64 -10.50
C TYR A 213 -9.94 -1.72 -11.71
N PHE A 214 -8.87 -0.96 -11.74
CA PHE A 214 -8.66 0.02 -12.82
C PHE A 214 -8.55 -0.65 -14.20
N ALA A 215 -7.89 -1.81 -14.27
CA ALA A 215 -7.75 -2.60 -15.49
C ALA A 215 -9.09 -3.11 -16.05
N SER A 216 -10.15 -3.18 -15.24
CA SER A 216 -11.48 -3.60 -15.71
C SER A 216 -12.30 -2.50 -16.36
N LEU A 217 -11.84 -1.25 -16.31
CA LEU A 217 -12.49 -0.15 -17.00
C LEU A 217 -12.31 -0.28 -18.54
N PRO A 218 -13.28 0.16 -19.33
CA PRO A 218 -13.20 0.06 -20.79
C PRO A 218 -11.91 0.66 -21.37
N GLY A 219 -11.14 -0.12 -22.14
CA GLY A 219 -9.89 0.31 -22.78
C GLY A 219 -8.72 0.49 -21.85
N MET A 220 -8.82 -0.01 -20.58
CA MET A 220 -7.74 0.17 -19.61
C MET A 220 -6.84 -1.04 -19.44
N PHE A 221 -7.30 -2.26 -19.76
CA PHE A 221 -6.44 -3.44 -19.63
C PHE A 221 -5.15 -3.31 -20.45
N GLU A 222 -5.24 -2.77 -21.66
CA GLU A 222 -4.12 -2.66 -22.60
C GLU A 222 -2.99 -1.74 -22.14
N ARG A 223 -3.25 -0.90 -21.11
CA ARG A 223 -2.30 0.08 -20.58
C ARG A 223 -2.15 0.06 -19.07
N THR A 224 -2.73 -0.94 -18.39
CA THR A 224 -2.67 -1.07 -16.93
C THR A 224 -1.77 -2.22 -16.53
N ILE A 225 -0.94 -1.97 -15.51
CA ILE A 225 -0.20 -2.99 -14.78
C ILE A 225 -0.76 -3.04 -13.38
N SER A 226 -1.58 -4.03 -13.09
CA SER A 226 -2.15 -4.24 -11.75
C SER A 226 -1.14 -4.96 -10.87
N CYS A 227 -0.59 -4.25 -9.88
CA CYS A 227 0.30 -4.80 -8.87
C CYS A 227 -0.48 -5.07 -7.58
N SER A 228 -0.28 -6.24 -6.99
CA SER A 228 -0.89 -6.58 -5.71
C SER A 228 -0.06 -7.64 -4.96
N SER A 229 -0.56 -8.10 -3.83
CA SER A 229 0.10 -9.16 -3.05
C SER A 229 -0.88 -9.93 -2.18
N LEU A 230 -0.44 -11.09 -1.70
CA LEU A 230 -1.18 -11.90 -0.75
C LEU A 230 -1.01 -11.39 0.69
N SER A 231 -0.09 -10.46 0.89
CA SER A 231 0.37 -9.98 2.20
C SER A 231 -0.73 -9.47 3.12
N LYS A 232 -1.72 -8.74 2.57
CA LYS A 232 -2.76 -8.08 3.36
C LYS A 232 -4.01 -8.94 3.48
N THR A 233 -4.40 -9.58 2.39
CA THR A 233 -5.58 -10.45 2.33
C THR A 233 -5.42 -11.68 3.24
N TYR A 234 -4.23 -12.24 3.34
CA TYR A 234 -4.01 -13.48 4.11
C TYR A 234 -3.10 -13.29 5.34
N SER A 235 -2.81 -12.04 5.73
CA SER A 235 -1.96 -11.71 6.90
C SER A 235 -0.56 -12.35 6.85
N ILE A 236 0.03 -12.48 5.66
CA ILE A 236 1.34 -13.10 5.41
C ILE A 236 2.37 -12.09 4.88
N THR A 237 2.45 -10.91 5.49
CA THR A 237 3.33 -9.83 5.03
C THR A 237 4.80 -10.25 4.92
N GLY A 238 5.25 -11.17 5.79
CA GLY A 238 6.61 -11.70 5.82
C GLY A 238 6.92 -12.75 4.72
N TRP A 239 5.91 -13.29 4.05
CA TRP A 239 6.10 -14.32 3.02
C TRP A 239 6.60 -13.75 1.69
N ARG A 240 6.45 -12.46 1.49
CA ARG A 240 6.87 -11.78 0.27
C ARG A 240 6.32 -12.42 -1.00
N LEU A 241 5.00 -12.59 -1.08
CA LEU A 241 4.29 -13.05 -2.27
C LEU A 241 3.45 -11.91 -2.84
N GLY A 242 3.80 -11.47 -4.03
CA GLY A 242 3.09 -10.46 -4.81
C GLY A 242 2.96 -10.89 -6.27
N TYR A 243 2.36 -10.03 -7.08
CA TYR A 243 2.15 -10.33 -8.49
C TYR A 243 1.89 -9.06 -9.30
N CYS A 244 2.16 -9.17 -10.61
CA CYS A 244 1.71 -8.25 -11.64
C CYS A 244 0.70 -8.94 -12.55
N ILE A 245 -0.35 -8.21 -12.94
CA ILE A 245 -1.31 -8.61 -13.99
C ILE A 245 -1.32 -7.53 -15.04
N ALA A 246 -1.05 -7.88 -16.30
CA ALA A 246 -1.01 -6.96 -17.43
C ALA A 246 -1.16 -7.71 -18.77
N PRO A 247 -1.30 -7.01 -19.92
CA PRO A 247 -1.22 -7.62 -21.25
C PRO A 247 0.10 -8.37 -21.48
N GLU A 248 0.06 -9.39 -22.34
CA GLU A 248 1.19 -10.27 -22.64
C GLU A 248 2.47 -9.51 -23.03
N ASN A 249 2.36 -8.48 -23.87
CA ASN A 249 3.51 -7.70 -24.29
C ASN A 249 4.22 -6.95 -23.15
N ILE A 250 3.48 -6.53 -22.13
CA ILE A 250 4.03 -5.88 -20.91
C ILE A 250 4.58 -6.96 -19.98
N ILE A 251 3.85 -8.05 -19.78
CA ILE A 251 4.28 -9.17 -18.92
C ILE A 251 5.61 -9.75 -19.41
N GLU A 252 5.85 -9.86 -20.70
CA GLU A 252 7.13 -10.33 -21.24
C GLU A 252 8.31 -9.42 -20.90
N GLN A 253 8.09 -8.12 -20.69
CA GLN A 253 9.12 -7.22 -20.20
C GLN A 253 9.31 -7.35 -18.67
N ILE A 254 8.20 -7.45 -17.93
CA ILE A 254 8.25 -7.64 -16.47
C ILE A 254 8.98 -8.96 -16.12
N LYS A 255 8.75 -10.04 -16.84
CA LYS A 255 9.48 -11.32 -16.66
C LYS A 255 10.99 -11.14 -16.74
N LYS A 256 11.48 -10.36 -17.72
CA LYS A 256 12.92 -10.09 -17.87
C LYS A 256 13.49 -9.32 -16.69
N VAL A 257 12.79 -8.27 -16.24
CA VAL A 257 13.22 -7.48 -15.09
C VAL A 257 13.23 -8.32 -13.82
N HIS A 258 12.13 -9.03 -13.56
CA HIS A 258 11.96 -9.91 -12.40
C HIS A 258 13.05 -10.98 -12.32
N ASP A 259 13.38 -11.63 -13.45
CA ASP A 259 14.39 -12.69 -13.51
C ASP A 259 15.77 -12.20 -13.02
N PHE A 260 16.15 -10.97 -13.39
CA PHE A 260 17.44 -10.39 -12.98
C PHE A 260 17.40 -9.67 -11.62
N LEU A 261 16.23 -9.31 -11.10
CA LEU A 261 16.10 -8.70 -9.77
C LEU A 261 16.16 -9.75 -8.65
N THR A 262 15.42 -10.85 -8.79
CA THR A 262 15.18 -11.79 -7.69
C THR A 262 15.25 -13.26 -8.07
N VAL A 263 15.32 -13.59 -9.36
CA VAL A 263 15.24 -14.97 -9.92
C VAL A 263 13.83 -15.59 -9.74
N GLY A 264 13.17 -15.34 -8.64
CA GLY A 264 11.82 -15.84 -8.37
C GLY A 264 11.41 -15.73 -6.91
N ALA A 265 10.12 -15.77 -6.66
CA ALA A 265 9.57 -15.84 -5.31
C ALA A 265 9.75 -17.26 -4.73
N ALA A 266 9.79 -17.38 -3.40
CA ALA A 266 10.03 -18.65 -2.70
C ALA A 266 9.03 -19.74 -3.07
N ALA A 267 9.49 -20.82 -3.70
CA ALA A 267 8.66 -21.90 -4.21
C ALA A 267 7.79 -22.57 -3.13
N PRO A 268 8.31 -22.91 -1.92
CA PRO A 268 7.48 -23.51 -0.87
C PRO A 268 6.33 -22.62 -0.42
N LEU A 269 6.57 -21.30 -0.39
CA LEU A 269 5.54 -20.32 0.04
C LEU A 269 4.48 -20.11 -1.04
N GLN A 270 4.86 -20.18 -2.32
CA GLN A 270 3.90 -20.18 -3.43
C GLN A 270 2.97 -21.38 -3.33
N GLU A 271 3.54 -22.58 -3.17
CA GLU A 271 2.77 -23.82 -3.05
C GLU A 271 1.79 -23.78 -1.86
N ALA A 272 2.26 -23.32 -0.69
CA ALA A 272 1.41 -23.21 0.49
C ALA A 272 0.28 -22.18 0.30
N ALA A 273 0.52 -21.11 -0.42
CA ALA A 273 -0.44 -20.02 -0.61
C ALA A 273 -1.52 -20.31 -1.65
N VAL A 274 -1.37 -21.33 -2.49
CA VAL A 274 -2.42 -21.79 -3.44
C VAL A 274 -3.75 -21.99 -2.72
N VAL A 275 -3.72 -22.62 -1.55
CA VAL A 275 -4.94 -22.86 -0.72
C VAL A 275 -5.70 -21.58 -0.45
N GLY A 276 -5.00 -20.48 -0.16
CA GLY A 276 -5.63 -19.16 0.08
C GLY A 276 -6.30 -18.58 -1.17
N LEU A 277 -5.67 -18.78 -2.34
CA LEU A 277 -6.24 -18.33 -3.62
C LEU A 277 -7.52 -19.08 -4.00
N GLU A 278 -7.70 -20.29 -3.47
CA GLU A 278 -8.87 -21.15 -3.71
C GLU A 278 -9.99 -20.97 -2.69
N PHE A 279 -9.82 -20.08 -1.70
CA PHE A 279 -10.89 -19.77 -0.74
C PHE A 279 -12.15 -19.25 -1.44
N SER A 280 -13.30 -19.66 -0.91
CA SER A 280 -14.60 -19.17 -1.38
C SER A 280 -14.85 -17.70 -0.99
N ASP A 281 -15.87 -17.10 -1.56
CA ASP A 281 -16.26 -15.72 -1.24
C ASP A 281 -16.53 -15.50 0.26
N ALA A 282 -16.95 -16.55 0.96
CA ALA A 282 -17.18 -16.49 2.41
C ALA A 282 -15.93 -16.03 3.19
N TYR A 283 -14.72 -16.40 2.74
CA TYR A 283 -13.48 -15.93 3.35
C TYR A 283 -13.36 -14.40 3.24
N TYR A 284 -13.61 -13.85 2.05
CA TYR A 284 -13.48 -12.40 1.81
C TYR A 284 -14.57 -11.60 2.51
N ASP A 285 -15.78 -12.17 2.66
CA ASP A 285 -16.86 -11.60 3.45
C ASP A 285 -16.49 -11.52 4.94
N GLU A 286 -15.89 -12.59 5.49
CA GLU A 286 -15.41 -12.61 6.88
C GLU A 286 -14.21 -11.67 7.07
N LEU A 287 -13.30 -11.59 6.11
CA LEU A 287 -12.19 -10.62 6.12
C LEU A 287 -12.71 -9.18 6.17
N GLN A 288 -13.72 -8.86 5.36
CA GLN A 288 -14.34 -7.54 5.35
C GLN A 288 -15.04 -7.23 6.70
N LYS A 289 -15.77 -8.18 7.28
CA LYS A 289 -16.38 -8.04 8.61
C LYS A 289 -15.31 -7.82 9.68
N LEU A 290 -14.23 -8.60 9.66
CA LEU A 290 -13.11 -8.47 10.58
C LEU A 290 -12.52 -7.05 10.55
N TYR A 291 -12.16 -6.55 9.37
CA TYR A 291 -11.56 -5.23 9.26
C TYR A 291 -12.56 -4.09 9.50
N THR A 292 -13.84 -4.27 9.18
CA THR A 292 -14.91 -3.32 9.55
C THR A 292 -15.01 -3.20 11.07
N HIS A 293 -15.03 -4.34 11.78
CA HIS A 293 -15.01 -4.35 13.25
C HIS A 293 -13.78 -3.62 13.82
N LYS A 294 -12.57 -3.90 13.32
CA LYS A 294 -11.33 -3.23 13.76
C LYS A 294 -11.38 -1.72 13.53
N LYS A 295 -11.84 -1.32 12.34
CA LYS A 295 -12.05 0.09 12.02
C LYS A 295 -13.04 0.74 12.98
N ASP A 296 -14.21 0.15 13.17
CA ASP A 296 -15.26 0.71 14.01
C ASP A 296 -14.81 0.83 15.47
N LEU A 297 -14.14 -0.21 16.00
CA LEU A 297 -13.57 -0.19 17.35
C LEU A 297 -12.59 0.98 17.53
N PHE A 298 -11.63 1.13 16.61
CA PHE A 298 -10.59 2.15 16.76
C PHE A 298 -11.13 3.57 16.48
N ILE A 299 -11.91 3.75 15.42
CA ILE A 299 -12.50 5.03 15.03
C ILE A 299 -13.48 5.55 16.09
N ASN A 300 -14.35 4.68 16.62
CA ASN A 300 -15.27 5.07 17.71
C ASN A 300 -14.49 5.46 18.97
N GLY A 301 -13.42 4.73 19.30
CA GLY A 301 -12.54 5.11 20.40
C GLY A 301 -11.88 6.48 20.20
N LEU A 302 -11.40 6.80 18.99
CA LEU A 302 -10.88 8.14 18.68
C LEU A 302 -11.96 9.23 18.81
N LYS A 303 -13.20 8.94 18.37
CA LYS A 303 -14.36 9.85 18.52
C LYS A 303 -14.68 10.11 19.99
N GLU A 304 -14.75 9.08 20.82
CA GLU A 304 -14.99 9.19 22.26
C GLU A 304 -13.90 10.03 22.97
N LEU A 305 -12.66 9.92 22.51
CA LEU A 305 -11.54 10.73 23.01
C LEU A 305 -11.50 12.15 22.42
N ASN A 306 -12.42 12.48 21.51
CA ASN A 306 -12.44 13.74 20.76
C ASN A 306 -11.12 14.00 20.01
N ILE A 307 -10.48 12.96 19.47
CA ILE A 307 -9.27 13.06 18.65
C ILE A 307 -9.68 13.26 17.19
N PRO A 308 -9.38 14.43 16.57
CA PRO A 308 -9.74 14.71 15.19
C PRO A 308 -9.05 13.75 14.22
N HIS A 309 -9.81 13.16 13.30
CA HIS A 309 -9.28 12.16 12.36
C HIS A 309 -10.08 12.15 11.05
N THR A 310 -9.49 11.55 10.01
CA THR A 310 -10.17 11.28 8.73
C THR A 310 -11.00 10.00 8.83
N GLU A 311 -11.98 9.84 7.95
CA GLU A 311 -12.80 8.62 7.91
C GLU A 311 -12.26 7.65 6.86
N PRO A 312 -11.70 6.48 7.26
CA PRO A 312 -11.19 5.49 6.31
C PRO A 312 -12.31 4.86 5.48
N GLN A 313 -12.12 4.82 4.17
CA GLN A 313 -13.03 4.17 3.21
C GLN A 313 -12.56 2.75 2.86
N GLY A 314 -11.24 2.51 2.96
CA GLY A 314 -10.60 1.22 2.73
C GLY A 314 -9.20 1.17 3.35
N ALA A 315 -8.45 0.11 3.09
CA ALA A 315 -7.21 -0.22 3.77
C ALA A 315 -7.40 -0.33 5.29
N TYR A 316 -6.38 -0.14 6.09
CA TYR A 316 -6.49 -0.17 7.55
C TYR A 316 -5.72 0.98 8.23
N TYR A 317 -5.78 2.15 7.60
CA TYR A 317 -5.11 3.36 8.08
C TYR A 317 -6.10 4.47 8.39
N VAL A 318 -5.72 5.32 9.34
CA VAL A 318 -6.42 6.55 9.66
C VAL A 318 -5.41 7.68 9.84
N MET A 319 -5.71 8.85 9.27
CA MET A 319 -4.95 10.08 9.49
C MET A 319 -5.58 10.84 10.66
N VAL A 320 -4.76 11.19 11.64
CA VAL A 320 -5.16 11.93 12.85
C VAL A 320 -4.59 13.33 12.79
N ASP A 321 -5.43 14.33 12.98
CA ASP A 321 -5.03 15.74 13.00
C ASP A 321 -4.48 16.11 14.38
N ILE A 322 -3.25 16.59 14.42
CA ILE A 322 -2.52 16.97 15.62
C ILE A 322 -2.32 18.50 15.75
N SER A 323 -3.01 19.30 14.95
CA SER A 323 -2.86 20.75 14.90
C SER A 323 -3.06 21.41 16.26
N GLU A 324 -3.94 20.85 17.11
CA GLU A 324 -4.20 21.38 18.46
C GLU A 324 -2.97 21.44 19.35
N PHE A 325 -1.94 20.58 19.10
CA PHE A 325 -0.74 20.49 19.93
C PHE A 325 0.34 21.52 19.57
N GLY A 326 0.22 22.23 18.44
CA GLY A 326 1.13 23.30 18.03
C GLY A 326 2.58 22.87 17.80
N TYR A 327 2.80 21.67 17.32
CA TYR A 327 4.14 21.20 16.91
C TYR A 327 4.49 21.70 15.51
N ASP A 328 5.72 22.20 15.34
CA ASP A 328 6.28 22.55 14.03
C ASP A 328 6.69 21.32 13.22
N SER A 329 6.87 20.17 13.88
CA SER A 329 7.29 18.90 13.30
C SER A 329 6.41 17.76 13.81
N ASP A 330 5.71 17.10 12.92
CA ASP A 330 4.93 15.88 13.22
C ASP A 330 5.83 14.70 13.59
N LEU A 331 7.09 14.68 13.13
CA LEU A 331 8.09 13.70 13.56
C LEU A 331 8.42 13.86 15.05
N ASP A 332 8.63 15.11 15.51
CA ASP A 332 8.88 15.38 16.92
C ASP A 332 7.66 14.99 17.78
N PHE A 333 6.45 15.32 17.28
CA PHE A 333 5.21 14.86 17.90
C PHE A 333 5.17 13.33 18.03
N CYS A 334 5.45 12.57 16.96
CA CYS A 334 5.46 11.11 16.98
C CYS A 334 6.48 10.54 17.97
N VAL A 335 7.66 11.15 18.07
CA VAL A 335 8.70 10.74 19.05
C VAL A 335 8.24 11.00 20.49
N ASP A 336 7.65 12.16 20.75
CA ASP A 336 7.13 12.50 22.07
C ASP A 336 5.88 11.65 22.44
N LEU A 337 5.03 11.33 21.46
CA LEU A 337 3.90 10.40 21.64
C LEU A 337 4.37 9.02 22.10
N ILE A 338 5.44 8.49 21.49
CA ILE A 338 6.06 7.23 21.92
C ILE A 338 6.56 7.34 23.36
N LYS A 339 7.31 8.38 23.69
CA LYS A 339 7.97 8.52 24.99
C LYS A 339 7.00 8.80 26.13
N ASN A 340 6.02 9.64 25.90
CA ASN A 340 5.15 10.16 26.96
C ASN A 340 3.83 9.41 27.08
N VAL A 341 3.30 8.90 25.96
CA VAL A 341 2.00 8.21 25.89
C VAL A 341 2.16 6.71 25.66
N GLY A 342 3.26 6.30 25.01
CA GLY A 342 3.54 4.89 24.75
C GLY A 342 2.78 4.31 23.55
N VAL A 343 2.45 5.13 22.57
CA VAL A 343 1.83 4.70 21.30
C VAL A 343 2.65 5.24 20.13
N ALA A 344 2.94 4.40 19.15
CA ALA A 344 3.71 4.81 17.97
C ALA A 344 2.80 5.07 16.76
N ALA A 345 3.04 6.20 16.09
CA ALA A 345 2.45 6.59 14.82
C ALA A 345 3.53 6.81 13.76
N VAL A 346 3.12 7.06 12.52
CA VAL A 346 4.00 7.55 11.46
C VAL A 346 3.71 9.04 11.23
N PRO A 347 4.72 9.92 11.18
CA PRO A 347 4.52 11.32 10.83
C PRO A 347 3.94 11.43 9.42
N GLY A 348 2.89 12.25 9.26
CA GLY A 348 2.19 12.43 7.99
C GLY A 348 3.08 13.03 6.92
N SER A 349 3.96 13.97 7.30
CA SER A 349 4.92 14.62 6.40
C SER A 349 5.76 13.63 5.58
N SER A 350 5.94 12.39 6.05
CA SER A 350 6.63 11.34 5.28
C SER A 350 5.85 10.83 4.07
N PHE A 351 4.58 11.17 3.98
CA PHE A 351 3.69 10.73 2.89
C PHE A 351 3.30 11.86 1.94
N PHE A 352 3.46 13.13 2.36
CA PHE A 352 3.13 14.28 1.54
C PHE A 352 4.35 14.83 0.82
N LYS A 353 4.15 15.29 -0.40
CA LYS A 353 5.14 16.12 -1.10
C LYS A 353 5.06 17.57 -0.63
N GLU A 354 3.87 18.02 -0.34
CA GLU A 354 3.56 19.32 0.21
C GLU A 354 4.08 19.42 1.64
N GLU A 355 4.34 20.63 2.12
CA GLU A 355 4.71 20.88 3.52
C GLU A 355 3.48 20.69 4.43
N GLU A 356 3.28 19.45 4.92
CA GLU A 356 2.12 19.05 5.71
C GLU A 356 2.56 18.38 7.01
N ASN A 357 2.48 19.09 8.11
CA ASN A 357 2.88 18.66 9.46
C ASN A 357 1.68 18.45 10.41
N ARG A 358 0.44 18.55 9.91
CA ARG A 358 -0.77 18.46 10.73
C ARG A 358 -1.24 17.06 11.00
N TYR A 359 -0.74 16.06 10.29
CA TYR A 359 -1.25 14.71 10.36
C TYR A 359 -0.21 13.72 10.87
N ILE A 360 -0.70 12.73 11.61
CA ILE A 360 0.02 11.47 11.86
C ILE A 360 -0.85 10.31 11.36
N ARG A 361 -0.24 9.18 11.01
CA ARG A 361 -0.96 7.99 10.58
C ARG A 361 -0.88 6.88 11.63
N PHE A 362 -2.04 6.36 12.03
CA PHE A 362 -2.16 5.07 12.70
C PHE A 362 -2.63 3.98 11.74
N HIS A 363 -2.37 2.73 12.10
CA HIS A 363 -3.06 1.59 11.51
C HIS A 363 -3.81 0.80 12.59
N PHE A 364 -4.92 0.15 12.18
CA PHE A 364 -5.77 -0.61 13.09
C PHE A 364 -5.84 -2.12 12.76
N ALA A 365 -4.91 -2.65 11.96
CA ALA A 365 -4.77 -4.09 11.72
C ALA A 365 -4.14 -4.79 12.94
N LYS A 366 -4.83 -4.76 14.08
CA LYS A 366 -4.36 -5.31 15.36
C LYS A 366 -5.47 -6.11 16.04
N LYS A 367 -5.09 -6.96 17.01
CA LYS A 367 -6.05 -7.61 17.93
C LYS A 367 -6.83 -6.54 18.69
N ASP A 368 -8.05 -6.88 19.12
CA ASP A 368 -8.90 -5.94 19.85
C ASP A 368 -8.23 -5.47 21.15
N GLU A 369 -7.54 -6.38 21.85
CA GLU A 369 -6.82 -6.07 23.07
C GLU A 369 -5.72 -5.02 22.82
N THR A 370 -5.02 -5.13 21.70
CA THR A 370 -3.97 -4.17 21.31
C THR A 370 -4.56 -2.79 21.01
N LEU A 371 -5.69 -2.75 20.27
CA LEU A 371 -6.38 -1.50 19.94
C LEU A 371 -6.96 -0.83 21.20
N LEU A 372 -7.61 -1.60 22.07
CA LEU A 372 -8.15 -1.09 23.33
C LEU A 372 -7.05 -0.56 24.25
N ALA A 373 -5.92 -1.27 24.36
CA ALA A 373 -4.77 -0.81 25.14
C ALA A 373 -4.17 0.47 24.54
N ALA A 374 -4.13 0.62 23.21
CA ALA A 374 -3.67 1.85 22.58
C ALA A 374 -4.63 3.02 22.85
N LEU A 375 -5.94 2.81 22.74
CA LEU A 375 -6.95 3.82 23.06
C LEU A 375 -6.89 4.23 24.54
N ASP A 376 -6.66 3.28 25.45
CA ASP A 376 -6.50 3.56 26.86
C ASP A 376 -5.29 4.46 27.14
N ARG A 377 -4.15 4.22 26.47
CA ARG A 377 -2.98 5.13 26.55
C ARG A 377 -3.26 6.50 25.92
N LEU A 378 -3.97 6.54 24.80
CA LEU A 378 -4.31 7.79 24.10
C LEU A 378 -5.25 8.71 24.89
N LYS A 379 -6.00 8.23 25.90
CA LYS A 379 -6.79 9.05 26.82
C LYS A 379 -5.95 10.16 27.47
N ASP A 380 -4.70 9.85 27.77
CA ASP A 380 -3.78 10.75 28.44
C ASP A 380 -3.02 11.67 27.47
N MET A 381 -3.28 11.57 26.16
CA MET A 381 -2.51 12.30 25.15
C MET A 381 -2.46 13.80 25.43
N ARG A 382 -3.61 14.43 25.70
CA ARG A 382 -3.67 15.89 25.97
C ARG A 382 -2.99 16.31 27.28
N THR A 383 -2.90 15.41 28.26
CA THR A 383 -2.27 15.72 29.55
C THR A 383 -0.78 15.44 29.55
N LYS A 384 -0.33 14.45 28.77
CA LYS A 384 1.07 14.00 28.72
C LYS A 384 1.89 14.63 27.59
N MET A 385 1.21 15.12 26.55
CA MET A 385 1.88 15.79 25.43
C MET A 385 2.09 17.26 25.73
N PRO A 386 3.30 17.79 25.56
CA PRO A 386 3.54 19.23 25.73
C PRO A 386 2.86 20.02 24.59
N TYR A 387 2.04 21.01 24.98
CA TYR A 387 1.57 22.00 24.02
C TYR A 387 2.74 22.94 23.67
N LYS A 388 3.19 22.91 22.43
CA LYS A 388 4.17 23.87 21.92
C LYS A 388 3.39 25.09 21.43
N LYS A 389 3.37 26.16 22.24
CA LYS A 389 2.79 27.44 21.82
C LYS A 389 3.52 27.89 20.55
N THR A 390 2.80 28.06 19.45
CA THR A 390 3.29 28.78 18.28
C THR A 390 3.71 30.17 18.80
N GLN A 391 5.01 30.49 18.77
CA GLN A 391 5.45 31.87 18.96
C GLN A 391 4.93 32.62 17.72
N CYS A 392 3.82 33.37 17.89
CA CYS A 392 3.44 34.37 16.92
C CYS A 392 4.59 35.40 16.82
N HIS A 393 5.32 35.36 15.72
CA HIS A 393 6.24 36.41 15.29
C HIS A 393 5.54 37.34 14.29
#